data_2273bdf64b95c0f11b51bba8f2bf469f
#
_entry.id   2273bdf64b95c0f11b51bba8f2bf469f
#
_cell.length_a   1.000
_cell.length_b   1.000
_cell.length_c   1.000
_cell.angle_alpha   90.00
_cell.angle_beta   90.00
_cell.angle_gamma   90.00
#
_symmetry.space_group_name_H-M   'P 1'
#
loop_
_entity.id
_entity.type
_entity.pdbx_description
1 polymer ?
#
loop_
_entity_poly.entity_id
_entity_poly.type
_entity_poly.pdbx_seq_one_letter_code
_entity_poly.pdbx_strand_id
1 'polypeptide(L)'
;MGAKTGLLVYADGDIPELLRRAGAADRDRTATMMRRLYPGRGIEECEGSVLSDGVYPPEGTVYAASWPGVEVVGDRGMMIDLPTQLPEHLVAASAGRRLVLHNMHSVVDWLAFAVWEDGRLVRSLSLSPDDGVMENIGEPFPFELPYWAGDRSADVIPWPDEDEEPYPLPFHPLELGEDALRALCGFVQEGRPEDDDVNADHIRLHGFRIRDPHGSGPAKKEAALQGTGEAVGPPRFYTFGPDGLLVENDGV
;
A
#
# COMPACT_ATOMS: atom_id res chain seq x y z
N MET A 1 10.93 9.08 -6.73
CA MET A 1 10.39 8.30 -5.59
C MET A 1 9.45 7.29 -6.21
N GLY A 2 9.56 6.01 -5.91
CA GLY A 2 8.70 5.00 -6.52
C GLY A 2 7.31 4.94 -5.89
N ALA A 3 6.31 4.45 -6.64
CA ALA A 3 4.92 4.31 -6.22
C ALA A 3 4.78 3.49 -4.94
N LYS A 4 4.01 4.02 -3.98
CA LYS A 4 3.66 3.35 -2.73
C LYS A 4 2.27 3.75 -2.32
N THR A 5 1.46 2.78 -1.95
CA THR A 5 0.11 3.01 -1.45
C THR A 5 -0.18 2.13 -0.24
N GLY A 6 -0.91 2.68 0.73
CA GLY A 6 -1.59 1.96 1.78
C GLY A 6 -2.96 2.60 1.90
N LEU A 7 -3.91 2.19 1.05
CA LEU A 7 -5.17 2.88 0.80
C LEU A 7 -6.37 2.00 1.11
N LEU A 8 -7.33 2.55 1.87
CA LEU A 8 -8.66 2.00 2.06
C LEU A 8 -9.71 2.98 1.53
N VAL A 9 -10.68 2.50 0.78
CA VAL A 9 -11.81 3.30 0.29
C VAL A 9 -13.13 2.56 0.57
N TYR A 10 -14.05 3.22 1.28
CA TYR A 10 -15.41 2.75 1.49
C TYR A 10 -16.36 3.58 0.63
N ALA A 11 -17.26 2.94 -0.11
CA ALA A 11 -18.17 3.65 -1.02
C ALA A 11 -19.55 3.01 -1.13
N ASP A 12 -20.55 3.86 -1.29
CA ASP A 12 -21.93 3.47 -1.53
C ASP A 12 -22.26 3.32 -3.03
N GLY A 13 -21.24 3.50 -3.91
CA GLY A 13 -21.39 3.45 -5.36
C GLY A 13 -20.06 3.44 -6.08
N ASP A 14 -20.02 3.97 -7.30
CA ASP A 14 -18.81 4.07 -8.12
C ASP A 14 -17.80 5.05 -7.52
N ILE A 15 -16.63 4.55 -7.10
CA ILE A 15 -15.61 5.33 -6.39
C ILE A 15 -15.07 6.46 -7.28
N PRO A 16 -14.63 6.20 -8.51
CA PRO A 16 -14.17 7.24 -9.42
C PRO A 16 -15.17 8.39 -9.60
N GLU A 17 -16.45 8.06 -9.78
CA GLU A 17 -17.52 9.07 -9.95
C GLU A 17 -17.72 9.90 -8.68
N LEU A 18 -17.72 9.26 -7.51
CA LEU A 18 -17.86 9.93 -6.22
C LEU A 18 -16.67 10.85 -5.93
N LEU A 19 -15.44 10.40 -6.22
CA LEU A 19 -14.23 11.20 -6.01
C LEU A 19 -14.14 12.38 -6.99
N ARG A 20 -14.55 12.24 -8.26
CA ARG A 20 -14.61 13.39 -9.20
C ARG A 20 -15.56 14.49 -8.74
N ARG A 21 -16.59 14.14 -7.99
CA ARG A 21 -17.58 15.08 -7.43
C ARG A 21 -17.21 15.57 -6.02
N ALA A 22 -16.14 15.04 -5.43
CA ALA A 22 -15.72 15.36 -4.08
C ALA A 22 -15.31 16.84 -3.99
N GLY A 23 -16.01 17.59 -3.16
CA GLY A 23 -15.62 18.95 -2.75
C GLY A 23 -14.71 18.93 -1.53
N ALA A 24 -14.77 19.99 -0.72
CA ALA A 24 -14.07 20.01 0.55
C ALA A 24 -14.66 18.94 1.49
N ALA A 25 -13.77 18.12 2.10
CA ALA A 25 -14.17 17.11 3.05
C ALA A 25 -14.70 17.74 4.34
N ASP A 26 -15.76 17.14 4.89
CA ASP A 26 -16.31 17.54 6.17
C ASP A 26 -15.43 17.03 7.32
N ARG A 27 -14.91 17.97 8.13
CA ARG A 27 -13.96 17.66 9.21
C ARG A 27 -14.60 16.80 10.31
N ASP A 28 -15.81 17.14 10.75
CA ASP A 28 -16.49 16.43 11.84
C ASP A 28 -16.90 15.03 11.42
N ARG A 29 -17.38 14.88 10.19
CA ARG A 29 -17.68 13.59 9.58
C ARG A 29 -16.40 12.74 9.48
N THR A 30 -15.29 13.31 9.00
CA THR A 30 -14.00 12.63 8.92
C THR A 30 -13.51 12.20 10.30
N ALA A 31 -13.55 13.08 11.30
CA ALA A 31 -13.16 12.73 12.67
C ALA A 31 -14.06 11.63 13.28
N THR A 32 -15.34 11.60 12.92
CA THR A 32 -16.26 10.54 13.34
C THR A 32 -15.92 9.20 12.69
N MET A 33 -15.62 9.20 11.39
CA MET A 33 -15.11 8.03 10.66
C MET A 33 -13.83 7.50 11.32
N MET A 34 -12.86 8.36 11.62
CA MET A 34 -11.61 7.98 12.25
C MET A 34 -11.81 7.26 13.58
N ARG A 35 -12.69 7.76 14.46
CA ARG A 35 -13.02 7.09 15.75
C ARG A 35 -13.63 5.71 15.54
N ARG A 36 -14.40 5.52 14.45
CA ARG A 36 -15.00 4.23 14.09
C ARG A 36 -13.95 3.24 13.60
N LEU A 37 -13.01 3.70 12.74
CA LEU A 37 -12.01 2.83 12.12
C LEU A 37 -10.80 2.55 13.03
N TYR A 38 -10.54 3.41 14.03
CA TYR A 38 -9.43 3.27 14.99
C TYR A 38 -9.96 3.21 16.44
N PRO A 39 -10.77 2.20 16.78
CA PRO A 39 -11.38 2.10 18.11
C PRO A 39 -10.32 1.96 19.20
N GLY A 40 -10.47 2.72 20.28
CA GLY A 40 -9.55 2.68 21.42
C GLY A 40 -8.19 3.33 21.18
N ARG A 41 -7.95 3.94 20.03
CA ARG A 41 -6.73 4.70 19.75
C ARG A 41 -6.87 6.16 20.12
N GLY A 42 -5.79 6.79 20.56
CA GLY A 42 -5.70 8.24 20.66
C GLY A 42 -5.61 8.83 19.26
N ILE A 43 -6.50 9.76 18.92
CA ILE A 43 -6.55 10.42 17.61
C ILE A 43 -6.33 11.90 17.84
N GLU A 44 -5.27 12.44 17.27
CA GLU A 44 -4.88 13.85 17.37
C GLU A 44 -4.77 14.44 15.97
N GLU A 45 -5.45 15.53 15.69
CA GLU A 45 -5.39 16.18 14.40
C GLU A 45 -4.01 16.78 14.13
N CYS A 46 -3.57 16.69 12.88
CA CYS A 46 -2.34 17.29 12.39
C CYS A 46 -2.55 17.91 11.00
N GLU A 47 -1.49 18.39 10.38
CA GLU A 47 -1.53 18.91 9.02
C GLU A 47 -2.01 17.82 8.04
N GLY A 48 -2.91 18.22 7.13
CA GLY A 48 -3.45 17.33 6.10
C GLY A 48 -2.54 17.25 4.88
N SER A 49 -3.01 16.48 3.89
CA SER A 49 -2.30 16.26 2.62
C SER A 49 -3.25 16.34 1.44
N VAL A 50 -2.77 16.09 0.24
CA VAL A 50 -3.57 15.76 -0.95
C VAL A 50 -3.62 14.25 -1.12
N LEU A 51 -4.58 13.73 -1.89
CA LEU A 51 -4.75 12.29 -2.06
C LEU A 51 -3.52 11.63 -2.67
N SER A 52 -2.90 12.25 -3.68
CA SER A 52 -1.69 11.73 -4.34
C SER A 52 -0.53 11.46 -3.38
N ASP A 53 -0.30 12.35 -2.39
CA ASP A 53 0.72 12.18 -1.37
C ASP A 53 0.21 11.40 -0.14
N GLY A 54 -1.10 11.50 0.10
CA GLY A 54 -1.76 10.97 1.29
C GLY A 54 -1.96 9.47 1.30
N VAL A 55 -1.80 8.79 0.17
CA VAL A 55 -1.91 7.32 0.08
C VAL A 55 -0.76 6.57 0.75
N TYR A 56 0.34 7.24 1.07
CA TYR A 56 1.47 6.66 1.79
C TYR A 56 2.01 7.63 2.86
N PRO A 57 1.25 7.83 3.95
CA PRO A 57 1.62 8.78 5.00
C PRO A 57 2.86 8.36 5.79
N PRO A 58 3.49 9.29 6.53
CA PRO A 58 4.51 8.94 7.53
C PRO A 58 3.97 7.97 8.57
N GLU A 59 4.85 7.17 9.16
CA GLU A 59 4.48 6.22 10.22
C GLU A 59 3.74 6.91 11.39
N GLY A 60 2.67 6.28 11.85
CA GLY A 60 1.81 6.82 12.91
C GLY A 60 0.92 8.00 12.48
N THR A 61 0.95 8.36 11.19
CA THR A 61 0.06 9.36 10.60
C THR A 61 -0.95 8.66 9.70
N VAL A 62 -2.17 9.15 9.68
CA VAL A 62 -3.24 8.74 8.76
C VAL A 62 -3.77 9.98 8.08
N TYR A 63 -3.92 9.93 6.76
CA TYR A 63 -4.64 10.95 6.00
C TYR A 63 -5.99 10.41 5.60
N ALA A 64 -7.04 11.17 5.89
CA ALA A 64 -8.38 10.67 5.68
C ALA A 64 -9.36 11.78 5.29
N ALA A 65 -10.41 11.38 4.59
CA ALA A 65 -11.52 12.27 4.26
C ALA A 65 -12.83 11.48 4.13
N SER A 66 -13.94 12.13 4.50
CA SER A 66 -15.27 11.57 4.39
C SER A 66 -16.21 12.55 3.70
N TRP A 67 -16.85 12.09 2.65
CA TRP A 67 -17.91 12.78 1.91
C TRP A 67 -19.20 11.96 1.93
N PRO A 68 -20.33 12.49 1.49
CA PRO A 68 -21.51 11.68 1.23
C PRO A 68 -21.19 10.59 0.21
N GLY A 69 -21.33 9.32 0.62
CA GLY A 69 -21.17 8.16 -0.24
C GLY A 69 -19.74 7.64 -0.41
N VAL A 70 -18.70 8.36 0.04
CA VAL A 70 -17.32 7.85 -0.05
C VAL A 70 -16.45 8.31 1.12
N GLU A 71 -15.61 7.41 1.59
CA GLU A 71 -14.63 7.62 2.65
C GLU A 71 -13.26 7.10 2.18
N VAL A 72 -12.21 7.87 2.38
CA VAL A 72 -10.85 7.55 1.97
C VAL A 72 -9.93 7.59 3.18
N VAL A 73 -9.05 6.60 3.29
CA VAL A 73 -8.05 6.49 4.36
C VAL A 73 -6.73 6.04 3.76
N GLY A 74 -5.70 6.87 3.88
CA GLY A 74 -4.31 6.50 3.62
C GLY A 74 -3.61 6.18 4.93
N ASP A 75 -3.13 4.94 5.08
CA ASP A 75 -2.43 4.46 6.28
C ASP A 75 -1.43 3.35 5.91
N ARG A 76 -0.16 3.58 6.21
CA ARG A 76 0.88 2.55 6.01
C ARG A 76 0.65 1.29 6.86
N GLY A 77 -0.08 1.40 7.97
CA GLY A 77 -0.45 0.24 8.79
C GLY A 77 -1.41 -0.73 8.09
N MET A 78 -2.00 -0.33 6.96
CA MET A 78 -2.86 -1.17 6.12
C MET A 78 -2.09 -1.93 5.04
N MET A 79 -0.78 -1.74 4.92
CA MET A 79 0.07 -2.49 3.99
C MET A 79 0.34 -3.88 4.58
N ILE A 80 -0.50 -4.82 4.22
CA ILE A 80 -0.48 -6.22 4.69
C ILE A 80 -0.29 -7.16 3.50
N ASP A 81 0.55 -8.18 3.68
CA ASP A 81 0.89 -9.11 2.60
C ASP A 81 -0.31 -9.92 2.11
N LEU A 82 -1.21 -10.29 3.00
CA LEU A 82 -2.42 -11.03 2.69
C LEU A 82 -3.66 -10.17 2.99
N PRO A 83 -4.33 -9.61 1.99
CA PRO A 83 -5.53 -8.78 2.18
C PRO A 83 -6.63 -9.44 3.02
N THR A 84 -6.75 -10.79 2.99
CA THR A 84 -7.68 -11.53 3.85
C THR A 84 -7.42 -11.37 5.35
N GLN A 85 -6.24 -10.89 5.74
CA GLN A 85 -5.89 -10.59 7.13
C GLN A 85 -6.25 -9.14 7.54
N LEU A 86 -6.94 -8.39 6.68
CA LEU A 86 -7.44 -7.07 7.07
C LEU A 86 -8.29 -7.20 8.35
N PRO A 87 -8.06 -6.37 9.39
CA PRO A 87 -8.79 -6.46 10.64
C PRO A 87 -10.30 -6.51 10.45
N GLU A 88 -10.95 -7.48 11.10
CA GLU A 88 -12.39 -7.75 10.95
C GLU A 88 -13.28 -6.51 11.14
N HIS A 89 -12.93 -5.63 12.08
CA HIS A 89 -13.69 -4.40 12.31
C HIS A 89 -13.66 -3.42 11.13
N LEU A 90 -12.58 -3.42 10.33
CA LEU A 90 -12.48 -2.63 9.11
C LEU A 90 -13.35 -3.22 8.00
N VAL A 91 -13.35 -4.55 7.85
CA VAL A 91 -14.25 -5.23 6.92
C VAL A 91 -15.71 -5.03 7.35
N ALA A 92 -16.01 -5.18 8.63
CA ALA A 92 -17.37 -4.97 9.15
C ALA A 92 -17.86 -3.53 8.97
N ALA A 93 -16.96 -2.54 8.92
CA ALA A 93 -17.30 -1.15 8.64
C ALA A 93 -17.80 -0.93 7.21
N SER A 94 -17.65 -1.90 6.32
CA SER A 94 -18.16 -1.87 4.94
C SER A 94 -19.55 -2.51 4.77
N ALA A 95 -20.26 -2.84 5.85
CA ALA A 95 -21.62 -3.39 5.75
C ALA A 95 -22.53 -2.47 4.91
N GLY A 96 -23.14 -3.05 3.88
CA GLY A 96 -23.96 -2.31 2.90
C GLY A 96 -23.18 -1.46 1.90
N ARG A 97 -21.85 -1.56 1.87
CA ARG A 97 -20.97 -0.73 1.05
C ARG A 97 -19.87 -1.57 0.38
N ARG A 98 -19.27 -0.99 -0.65
CA ARG A 98 -18.01 -1.49 -1.19
C ARG A 98 -16.83 -1.05 -0.30
N LEU A 99 -15.86 -1.93 -0.10
CA LEU A 99 -14.56 -1.62 0.45
C LEU A 99 -13.49 -2.03 -0.57
N VAL A 100 -12.57 -1.12 -0.83
CA VAL A 100 -11.36 -1.38 -1.62
C VAL A 100 -10.15 -1.19 -0.71
N LEU A 101 -9.28 -2.19 -0.67
CA LEU A 101 -7.90 -2.09 -0.17
C LEU A 101 -6.98 -2.06 -1.37
N HIS A 102 -6.04 -1.13 -1.40
CA HIS A 102 -4.97 -1.08 -2.41
C HIS A 102 -3.63 -0.76 -1.77
N ASN A 103 -2.70 -1.68 -1.91
CA ASN A 103 -1.34 -1.59 -1.40
C ASN A 103 -0.36 -1.83 -2.53
N MET A 104 0.65 -0.99 -2.62
CA MET A 104 1.71 -1.11 -3.61
C MET A 104 3.03 -0.61 -3.02
N HIS A 105 4.15 -1.26 -3.37
CA HIS A 105 5.47 -0.85 -2.89
C HIS A 105 6.55 -1.10 -3.94
N SER A 106 6.99 -0.05 -4.59
CA SER A 106 7.91 -0.09 -5.74
C SER A 106 9.35 -0.54 -5.42
N VAL A 107 9.76 -0.60 -4.16
CA VAL A 107 11.13 -1.06 -3.83
C VAL A 107 11.26 -2.58 -3.93
N VAL A 108 10.15 -3.27 -3.77
CA VAL A 108 10.07 -4.75 -3.79
C VAL A 108 9.05 -5.26 -4.82
N ASP A 109 8.61 -4.39 -5.72
CA ASP A 109 7.62 -4.67 -6.78
C ASP A 109 6.38 -5.43 -6.27
N TRP A 110 5.96 -5.10 -5.04
CA TRP A 110 4.83 -5.75 -4.39
C TRP A 110 3.53 -5.03 -4.69
N LEU A 111 2.51 -5.81 -4.99
CA LEU A 111 1.12 -5.40 -5.11
C LEU A 111 0.24 -6.27 -4.23
N ALA A 112 -0.69 -5.66 -3.49
CA ALA A 112 -1.82 -6.35 -2.90
C ALA A 112 -3.07 -5.47 -3.03
N PHE A 113 -4.16 -6.03 -3.55
CA PHE A 113 -5.45 -5.35 -3.52
C PHE A 113 -6.57 -6.33 -3.19
N ALA A 114 -7.65 -5.80 -2.62
CA ALA A 114 -8.86 -6.58 -2.42
C ALA A 114 -10.10 -5.71 -2.46
N VAL A 115 -11.21 -6.35 -2.81
CA VAL A 115 -12.54 -5.74 -2.89
C VAL A 115 -13.53 -6.58 -2.09
N TRP A 116 -14.25 -5.92 -1.21
CA TRP A 116 -15.40 -6.49 -0.50
C TRP A 116 -16.67 -5.75 -0.92
N GLU A 117 -17.74 -6.49 -1.05
CA GLU A 117 -19.11 -5.99 -1.24
C GLU A 117 -19.95 -6.43 -0.05
N ASP A 118 -20.52 -5.47 0.67
CA ASP A 118 -21.34 -5.74 1.86
C ASP A 118 -20.63 -6.67 2.88
N GLY A 119 -19.33 -6.40 3.15
CA GLY A 119 -18.50 -7.17 4.05
C GLY A 119 -18.06 -8.56 3.53
N ARG A 120 -18.43 -8.94 2.29
CA ARG A 120 -18.04 -10.21 1.67
C ARG A 120 -16.90 -9.99 0.69
N LEU A 121 -15.82 -10.75 0.84
CA LEU A 121 -14.71 -10.71 -0.11
C LEU A 121 -15.16 -11.16 -1.49
N VAL A 122 -14.94 -10.31 -2.50
CA VAL A 122 -15.23 -10.56 -3.91
C VAL A 122 -13.95 -10.89 -4.66
N ARG A 123 -12.90 -10.12 -4.42
CA ARG A 123 -11.60 -10.30 -5.06
C ARG A 123 -10.48 -10.02 -4.07
N SER A 124 -9.43 -10.83 -4.10
CA SER A 124 -8.16 -10.56 -3.45
C SER A 124 -7.02 -11.06 -4.30
N LEU A 125 -6.00 -10.23 -4.46
CA LEU A 125 -4.75 -10.56 -5.12
C LEU A 125 -3.60 -9.97 -4.32
N SER A 126 -2.55 -10.78 -4.11
CA SER A 126 -1.27 -10.31 -3.58
C SER A 126 -0.12 -11.06 -4.24
N LEU A 127 0.88 -10.33 -4.71
CA LEU A 127 2.03 -10.90 -5.41
C LEU A 127 3.27 -9.99 -5.33
N SER A 128 4.43 -10.61 -5.36
CA SER A 128 5.73 -9.95 -5.53
C SER A 128 6.69 -10.85 -6.31
N PRO A 129 7.78 -10.33 -6.91
CA PRO A 129 8.81 -11.17 -7.53
C PRO A 129 9.43 -12.16 -6.57
N ASP A 130 9.63 -11.76 -5.31
CA ASP A 130 10.32 -12.57 -4.31
C ASP A 130 9.45 -13.72 -3.78
N ASP A 131 8.14 -13.48 -3.58
CA ASP A 131 7.22 -14.43 -2.95
C ASP A 131 6.26 -15.10 -3.95
N GLY A 132 6.28 -14.67 -5.21
CA GLY A 132 5.32 -15.13 -6.22
C GLY A 132 3.90 -14.63 -5.96
N VAL A 133 2.90 -15.43 -6.31
CA VAL A 133 1.48 -15.14 -6.05
C VAL A 133 1.13 -15.66 -4.66
N MET A 134 1.02 -14.77 -3.69
CA MET A 134 0.73 -15.10 -2.27
C MET A 134 -0.77 -15.31 -2.03
N GLU A 135 -1.62 -14.52 -2.68
CA GLU A 135 -3.08 -14.62 -2.56
C GLU A 135 -3.73 -14.37 -3.93
N ASN A 136 -4.69 -15.20 -4.31
CA ASN A 136 -5.47 -15.06 -5.55
C ASN A 136 -6.85 -15.68 -5.34
N ILE A 137 -7.80 -14.87 -4.90
CA ILE A 137 -9.15 -15.29 -4.49
C ILE A 137 -10.19 -14.51 -5.30
N GLY A 138 -11.21 -15.21 -5.77
CA GLY A 138 -12.29 -14.64 -6.60
C GLY A 138 -11.90 -14.54 -8.08
N GLU A 139 -12.89 -14.19 -8.92
CA GLU A 139 -12.69 -14.04 -10.35
C GLU A 139 -11.91 -12.75 -10.65
N PRO A 140 -10.95 -12.78 -11.59
CA PRO A 140 -10.24 -11.57 -12.01
C PRO A 140 -11.18 -10.51 -12.58
N PHE A 141 -10.94 -9.25 -12.23
CA PHE A 141 -11.64 -8.12 -12.83
C PHE A 141 -11.22 -7.90 -14.30
N PRO A 142 -12.03 -7.20 -15.09
CA PRO A 142 -11.71 -6.96 -16.51
C PRO A 142 -10.35 -6.33 -16.75
N PHE A 143 -9.86 -5.45 -15.89
CA PHE A 143 -8.53 -4.83 -16.00
C PHE A 143 -7.39 -5.82 -15.76
N GLU A 144 -7.63 -6.92 -15.05
CA GLU A 144 -6.61 -7.96 -14.80
C GLU A 144 -6.44 -8.93 -15.98
N LEU A 145 -7.49 -9.13 -16.80
CA LEU A 145 -7.52 -10.17 -17.83
C LEU A 145 -6.36 -10.10 -18.83
N PRO A 146 -5.93 -8.92 -19.34
CA PRO A 146 -4.79 -8.83 -20.25
C PRO A 146 -3.48 -9.32 -19.62
N TYR A 147 -3.30 -9.14 -18.32
CA TYR A 147 -2.12 -9.60 -17.57
C TYR A 147 -2.09 -11.12 -17.46
N TRP A 148 -3.20 -11.73 -17.07
CA TRP A 148 -3.32 -13.19 -16.99
C TRP A 148 -3.32 -13.89 -18.35
N ALA A 149 -3.73 -13.20 -19.42
CA ALA A 149 -3.67 -13.69 -20.79
C ALA A 149 -2.26 -13.61 -21.40
N GLY A 150 -1.32 -12.89 -20.77
CA GLY A 150 0.03 -12.69 -21.28
C GLY A 150 0.17 -11.51 -22.27
N ASP A 151 -0.89 -10.70 -22.44
CA ASP A 151 -0.87 -9.51 -23.31
C ASP A 151 -0.07 -8.34 -22.69
N ARG A 152 0.20 -8.41 -21.39
CA ARG A 152 0.96 -7.45 -20.57
C ARG A 152 2.11 -8.17 -19.84
N SER A 153 2.95 -8.88 -20.61
CA SER A 153 4.12 -9.55 -20.05
C SER A 153 5.11 -8.52 -19.47
N ALA A 154 5.80 -8.88 -18.40
CA ALA A 154 6.90 -8.07 -17.90
C ALA A 154 7.93 -7.87 -19.01
N ASP A 155 8.28 -6.60 -19.31
CA ASP A 155 9.33 -6.30 -20.27
C ASP A 155 10.66 -6.79 -19.67
N VAL A 156 11.08 -7.95 -20.14
CA VAL A 156 12.46 -8.40 -19.96
C VAL A 156 13.30 -7.51 -20.86
N ILE A 157 13.87 -6.43 -20.30
CA ILE A 157 14.90 -5.69 -21.01
C ILE A 157 16.06 -6.67 -21.19
N PRO A 158 16.35 -7.13 -22.43
CA PRO A 158 17.48 -8.01 -22.62
C PRO A 158 18.76 -7.22 -22.34
N TRP A 159 19.28 -7.33 -21.12
CA TRP A 159 20.65 -6.96 -20.85
C TRP A 159 21.55 -7.90 -21.68
N PRO A 160 22.68 -7.43 -22.22
CA PRO A 160 23.55 -8.24 -23.07
C PRO A 160 24.20 -9.45 -22.36
N ASP A 161 23.98 -9.61 -21.07
CA ASP A 161 24.48 -10.74 -20.29
C ASP A 161 23.42 -11.85 -20.32
N GLU A 162 23.73 -12.91 -21.08
CA GLU A 162 22.84 -14.05 -21.38
C GLU A 162 22.48 -14.94 -20.15
N ASP A 163 22.92 -14.55 -18.94
CA ASP A 163 22.79 -15.34 -17.71
C ASP A 163 21.74 -14.78 -16.73
N GLU A 164 20.97 -13.75 -17.08
CA GLU A 164 19.95 -13.21 -16.20
C GLU A 164 18.68 -14.09 -16.20
N GLU A 165 18.27 -14.56 -15.02
CA GLU A 165 17.05 -15.33 -14.88
C GLU A 165 15.83 -14.52 -15.34
N PRO A 166 14.85 -15.13 -16.02
CA PRO A 166 13.65 -14.40 -16.45
C PRO A 166 12.88 -13.88 -15.25
N TYR A 167 12.19 -12.74 -15.43
CA TYR A 167 11.36 -12.15 -14.38
C TYR A 167 10.39 -13.21 -13.81
N PRO A 168 10.32 -13.41 -12.48
CA PRO A 168 9.69 -14.58 -11.88
C PRO A 168 8.16 -14.60 -11.98
N LEU A 169 7.53 -13.47 -12.37
CA LEU A 169 6.09 -13.35 -12.56
C LEU A 169 5.75 -13.14 -14.04
N PRO A 170 4.54 -13.52 -14.48
CA PRO A 170 4.13 -13.35 -15.88
C PRO A 170 3.98 -11.89 -16.31
N PHE A 171 3.85 -10.97 -15.34
CA PHE A 171 3.71 -9.53 -15.55
C PHE A 171 4.30 -8.74 -14.38
N HIS A 172 4.51 -7.43 -14.60
CA HIS A 172 5.04 -6.56 -13.56
C HIS A 172 3.94 -6.16 -12.56
N PRO A 173 4.09 -6.44 -11.25
CA PRO A 173 3.06 -6.17 -10.25
C PRO A 173 2.61 -4.70 -10.19
N LEU A 174 3.54 -3.77 -10.36
CA LEU A 174 3.23 -2.33 -10.26
C LEU A 174 2.41 -1.82 -11.45
N GLU A 175 2.58 -2.40 -12.65
CA GLU A 175 1.73 -2.04 -13.80
C GLU A 175 0.28 -2.47 -13.54
N LEU A 176 0.08 -3.71 -13.09
CA LEU A 176 -1.24 -4.14 -12.67
C LEU A 176 -1.77 -3.31 -11.48
N GLY A 177 -0.88 -2.89 -10.57
CA GLY A 177 -1.22 -2.04 -9.43
C GLY A 177 -1.76 -0.67 -9.85
N GLU A 178 -1.13 -0.02 -10.83
CA GLU A 178 -1.60 1.24 -11.38
C GLU A 178 -2.95 1.08 -12.12
N ASP A 179 -3.11 0.02 -12.92
CA ASP A 179 -4.38 -0.28 -13.58
C ASP A 179 -5.49 -0.62 -12.56
N ALA A 180 -5.16 -1.31 -11.47
CA ALA A 180 -6.09 -1.57 -10.36
C ALA A 180 -6.50 -0.27 -9.64
N LEU A 181 -5.53 0.60 -9.35
CA LEU A 181 -5.79 1.88 -8.69
C LEU A 181 -6.68 2.77 -9.57
N ARG A 182 -6.40 2.84 -10.89
CA ARG A 182 -7.24 3.55 -11.85
C ARG A 182 -8.65 2.96 -11.92
N ALA A 183 -8.77 1.66 -12.12
CA ALA A 183 -10.07 1.01 -12.30
C ALA A 183 -10.95 1.06 -11.05
N LEU A 184 -10.37 0.90 -9.86
CA LEU A 184 -11.09 0.84 -8.59
C LEU A 184 -11.27 2.20 -7.92
N CYS A 185 -10.30 3.11 -8.06
CA CYS A 185 -10.27 4.40 -7.37
C CYS A 185 -10.25 5.61 -8.32
N GLY A 186 -10.00 5.42 -9.60
CA GLY A 186 -10.09 6.45 -10.62
C GLY A 186 -8.85 7.32 -10.77
N PHE A 187 -7.71 6.98 -10.20
CA PHE A 187 -6.46 7.73 -10.35
C PHE A 187 -5.25 6.79 -10.43
N VAL A 188 -4.11 7.33 -10.81
CA VAL A 188 -2.82 6.65 -10.86
C VAL A 188 -1.80 7.35 -9.96
N GLN A 189 -0.76 6.63 -9.54
CA GLN A 189 0.29 7.16 -8.68
C GLN A 189 1.54 7.57 -9.46
N GLU A 190 2.00 6.72 -10.38
CA GLU A 190 3.15 7.00 -11.26
C GLU A 190 2.82 6.82 -12.75
N GLY A 191 1.65 6.32 -13.07
CA GLY A 191 1.18 6.18 -14.43
C GLY A 191 0.90 7.52 -15.11
N ARG A 192 0.66 7.50 -16.42
CA ARG A 192 0.22 8.68 -17.17
C ARG A 192 -1.27 8.92 -16.89
N PRO A 193 -1.65 10.08 -16.30
CA PRO A 193 -3.06 10.42 -16.11
C PRO A 193 -3.80 10.51 -17.46
N GLU A 194 -5.05 10.08 -17.46
CA GLU A 194 -6.01 10.25 -18.55
C GLU A 194 -6.98 11.40 -18.25
N ASP A 195 -7.67 11.90 -19.29
CA ASP A 195 -8.52 13.09 -19.17
C ASP A 195 -9.70 12.89 -18.20
N ASP A 196 -10.15 11.64 -18.00
CA ASP A 196 -11.24 11.26 -17.11
C ASP A 196 -10.77 10.72 -15.74
N ASP A 197 -9.46 10.67 -15.50
CA ASP A 197 -8.94 10.33 -14.20
C ASP A 197 -9.34 11.37 -13.12
N VAL A 198 -9.47 10.89 -11.90
CA VAL A 198 -9.63 11.74 -10.72
C VAL A 198 -8.34 12.51 -10.48
N ASN A 199 -8.42 13.83 -10.37
CA ASN A 199 -7.25 14.63 -10.04
C ASN A 199 -6.93 14.52 -8.54
N ALA A 200 -6.07 13.57 -8.18
CA ALA A 200 -5.70 13.27 -6.81
C ALA A 200 -4.98 14.43 -6.09
N ASP A 201 -4.32 15.33 -6.83
CA ASP A 201 -3.66 16.52 -6.29
C ASP A 201 -4.66 17.58 -5.79
N HIS A 202 -5.89 17.53 -6.27
CA HIS A 202 -6.95 18.47 -5.87
C HIS A 202 -7.83 17.95 -4.73
N ILE A 203 -7.75 16.67 -4.38
CA ILE A 203 -8.51 16.08 -3.28
C ILE A 203 -7.75 16.27 -1.97
N ARG A 204 -8.31 17.08 -1.06
CA ARG A 204 -7.72 17.35 0.24
C ARG A 204 -8.15 16.33 1.29
N LEU A 205 -7.15 15.80 2.02
CA LEU A 205 -7.32 14.90 3.15
C LEU A 205 -6.96 15.62 4.47
N HIS A 206 -7.69 15.34 5.54
CA HIS A 206 -7.34 15.74 6.88
C HIS A 206 -6.27 14.81 7.45
N GLY A 207 -5.34 15.36 8.25
CA GLY A 207 -4.27 14.61 8.89
C GLY A 207 -4.62 14.23 10.33
N PHE A 208 -4.23 13.01 10.72
CA PHE A 208 -4.43 12.49 12.08
C PHE A 208 -3.18 11.71 12.52
N ARG A 209 -2.72 11.97 13.73
CA ARG A 209 -1.74 11.14 14.42
C ARG A 209 -2.47 10.08 15.24
N ILE A 210 -2.10 8.83 15.02
CA ILE A 210 -2.67 7.70 15.76
C ILE A 210 -1.71 7.31 16.88
N ARG A 211 -2.17 7.36 18.12
CA ARG A 211 -1.39 6.97 19.30
C ARG A 211 -1.95 5.68 19.89
N ASP A 212 -1.05 4.76 20.20
CA ASP A 212 -1.41 3.60 21.02
C ASP A 212 -1.45 4.04 22.48
N PRO A 213 -2.62 4.03 23.16
CA PRO A 213 -2.74 4.43 24.54
C PRO A 213 -1.95 3.52 25.50
N HIS A 214 -1.56 2.31 25.06
CA HIS A 214 -0.82 1.34 25.85
C HIS A 214 0.69 1.30 25.53
N GLY A 215 1.19 2.22 24.71
CA GLY A 215 2.62 2.42 24.49
C GLY A 215 3.36 1.27 23.80
N SER A 216 2.68 0.50 22.95
CA SER A 216 3.29 -0.50 22.06
C SER A 216 3.89 0.15 20.81
N GLY A 217 4.51 1.32 20.97
CA GLY A 217 5.21 2.00 19.88
C GLY A 217 6.54 1.32 19.56
N PRO A 218 7.20 1.71 18.42
CA PRO A 218 8.43 1.10 17.93
C PRO A 218 9.58 1.04 18.94
N ALA A 219 9.61 1.93 19.95
CA ALA A 219 10.61 1.91 21.01
C ALA A 219 10.62 0.61 21.84
N LYS A 220 9.50 -0.14 21.95
CA LYS A 220 9.47 -1.45 22.61
C LYS A 220 9.95 -2.58 21.71
N LYS A 221 9.83 -2.47 20.40
CA LYS A 221 10.40 -3.44 19.46
C LYS A 221 11.93 -3.33 19.40
N GLU A 222 12.49 -2.14 19.41
CA GLU A 222 13.94 -1.93 19.50
C GLU A 222 14.53 -2.43 20.82
N ALA A 223 13.87 -2.17 21.94
CA ALA A 223 14.33 -2.67 23.24
C ALA A 223 14.23 -4.20 23.36
N ALA A 224 13.27 -4.85 22.72
CA ALA A 224 13.16 -6.31 22.67
C ALA A 224 14.20 -6.95 21.75
N LEU A 225 14.59 -6.28 20.65
CA LEU A 225 15.68 -6.72 19.78
C LEU A 225 17.06 -6.50 20.40
N GLN A 226 17.24 -5.49 21.24
CA GLN A 226 18.50 -5.24 21.97
C GLN A 226 18.68 -6.19 23.17
N GLY A 227 17.63 -6.86 23.65
CA GLY A 227 17.68 -7.78 24.79
C GLY A 227 18.10 -9.23 24.45
N THR A 228 18.24 -9.60 23.17
CA THR A 228 18.65 -10.94 22.73
C THR A 228 19.99 -10.94 21.98
N GLY A 229 20.78 -9.87 22.12
CA GLY A 229 22.09 -9.78 21.50
C GLY A 229 23.11 -10.67 22.21
N GLU A 230 23.37 -11.86 21.70
CA GLU A 230 24.69 -12.45 21.81
C GLU A 230 25.71 -11.43 21.29
N ALA A 231 26.81 -11.26 22.01
CA ALA A 231 27.85 -10.28 21.69
C ALA A 231 28.34 -10.48 20.25
N VAL A 232 27.89 -9.64 19.36
CA VAL A 232 28.47 -9.53 18.01
C VAL A 232 29.88 -9.01 18.21
N GLY A 233 30.89 -9.79 17.79
CA GLY A 233 32.28 -9.39 17.82
C GLY A 233 32.51 -8.06 17.07
N PRO A 234 33.67 -7.41 17.27
CA PRO A 234 33.93 -6.13 16.61
C PRO A 234 33.75 -6.22 15.09
N PRO A 235 33.33 -5.11 14.44
CA PRO A 235 33.08 -5.13 13.00
C PRO A 235 34.36 -5.53 12.24
N ARG A 236 34.22 -6.49 11.31
CA ARG A 236 35.29 -6.92 10.44
C ARG A 236 35.26 -6.11 9.17
N PHE A 237 36.41 -5.57 8.79
CA PHE A 237 36.58 -4.81 7.57
C PHE A 237 37.23 -5.68 6.49
N TYR A 238 36.74 -5.62 5.26
CA TYR A 238 37.27 -6.35 4.13
C TYR A 238 37.66 -5.38 3.02
N THR A 239 38.76 -5.64 2.35
CA THR A 239 39.20 -4.93 1.14
C THR A 239 39.49 -5.92 0.03
N PHE A 240 39.34 -5.47 -1.23
CA PHE A 240 39.70 -6.31 -2.38
C PHE A 240 41.22 -6.34 -2.52
N GLY A 241 41.78 -7.54 -2.53
CA GLY A 241 43.18 -7.78 -2.90
C GLY A 241 43.44 -7.54 -4.40
N PRO A 242 44.73 -7.50 -4.81
CA PRO A 242 45.11 -7.29 -6.21
C PRO A 242 44.66 -8.43 -7.15
N ASP A 243 44.21 -9.54 -6.62
CA ASP A 243 43.66 -10.70 -7.29
C ASP A 243 42.11 -10.67 -7.36
N GLY A 244 41.49 -9.58 -6.86
CA GLY A 244 40.02 -9.40 -6.84
C GLY A 244 39.29 -10.16 -5.73
N LEU A 245 39.99 -10.85 -4.84
CA LEU A 245 39.41 -11.56 -3.70
C LEU A 245 39.28 -10.65 -2.47
N LEU A 246 38.23 -10.89 -1.66
CA LEU A 246 38.04 -10.18 -0.39
C LEU A 246 39.06 -10.65 0.65
N VAL A 247 39.86 -9.74 1.15
CA VAL A 247 40.87 -9.94 2.22
C VAL A 247 40.38 -9.23 3.48
N GLU A 248 40.34 -9.94 4.61
CA GLU A 248 40.01 -9.36 5.92
C GLU A 248 41.13 -8.42 6.35
N ASN A 249 40.79 -7.20 6.71
CA ASN A 249 41.74 -6.17 7.15
C ASN A 249 41.71 -6.12 8.68
N ASP A 250 42.79 -6.54 9.33
CA ASP A 250 42.99 -6.30 10.76
C ASP A 250 43.26 -4.80 10.94
N GLY A 251 42.21 -4.03 11.32
CA GLY A 251 42.31 -2.59 11.50
C GLY A 251 43.43 -2.20 12.45
N VAL A 252 44.37 -1.39 11.95
CA VAL A 252 45.32 -0.60 12.73
C VAL A 252 44.70 0.77 13.03
#